data_6ea4ecaeb75fbd8201e0f88882fe2bff
#
_entry.id   6ea4ecaeb75fbd8201e0f88882fe2bff
#
_cell.length_a   1.000
_cell.length_b   1.000
_cell.length_c   1.000
_cell.angle_alpha   90.00
_cell.angle_beta   90.00
_cell.angle_gamma   90.00
#
_symmetry.space_group_name_H-M   'P 1'
#
loop_
_entity.id
_entity.type
_entity.pdbx_description
1 polymer ?
#
loop_
_entity_poly.entity_id
_entity_poly.type
_entity_poly.pdbx_seq_one_letter_code
_entity_poly.pdbx_strand_id
1 'polypeptide(L)'
;IVTMDSDSIVERDALRSLVTPIAAEDRLGAVAGNVKVLNRDAGILPRMMRASFVLAFDFTRAYQSRIRSVLCTPGAFSAYRRSAVESVLNDWNNQTWGGKPSTIAEDRALSNLILREGHEIVFQSDAVVWTNVPNTYKQMARMYQRWERGNLRENITYGLFCWKPFRKRYWMHANAEWAMGVTDSVIPYILIAASLLYGIVNPFFLLKYLAYIVLFAGIMQAYYWMREHDSDFIYGVLYNLFWFTCFWWVVPYSILTANNGSWMTRALPAAKEVPAASEGGPRVVEEGHNLPRLAA
;
A
#
# COMPACT_ATOMS: atom_id res chain seq x y z
N ILE A 1 14.72 -9.33 -8.56
CA ILE A 1 13.50 -8.97 -9.30
C ILE A 1 13.08 -7.58 -8.83
N VAL A 2 12.72 -6.70 -9.76
CA VAL A 2 12.16 -5.37 -9.42
C VAL A 2 10.77 -5.28 -10.05
N THR A 3 9.80 -4.80 -9.28
CA THR A 3 8.44 -4.49 -9.76
C THR A 3 8.25 -2.98 -9.82
N MET A 4 7.53 -2.53 -10.84
CA MET A 4 7.18 -1.12 -11.05
C MET A 4 5.87 -1.03 -11.81
N ASP A 5 4.99 -0.11 -11.41
CA ASP A 5 3.78 0.18 -12.18
C ASP A 5 4.12 0.94 -13.46
N SER A 6 3.41 0.63 -14.54
CA SER A 6 3.68 1.20 -15.88
C SER A 6 3.40 2.70 -16.00
N ASP A 7 2.66 3.27 -15.06
CA ASP A 7 2.30 4.69 -14.97
C ASP A 7 3.11 5.46 -13.90
N SER A 8 4.18 4.85 -13.40
CA SER A 8 5.05 5.42 -12.38
C SER A 8 6.33 6.03 -12.97
N ILE A 9 6.82 7.10 -12.37
CA ILE A 9 8.08 7.78 -12.72
C ILE A 9 9.08 7.59 -11.58
N VAL A 10 10.20 6.97 -11.90
CA VAL A 10 11.28 6.66 -10.94
C VAL A 10 12.28 7.82 -10.88
N GLU A 11 12.70 8.22 -9.69
CA GLU A 11 13.79 9.19 -9.53
C GLU A 11 15.14 8.61 -9.98
N ARG A 12 16.06 9.51 -10.35
CA ARG A 12 17.31 9.17 -11.04
C ARG A 12 18.12 8.05 -10.37
N ASP A 13 18.30 8.09 -9.04
CA ASP A 13 19.10 7.11 -8.30
C ASP A 13 18.25 6.10 -7.51
N ALA A 14 16.92 6.15 -7.65
CA ALA A 14 15.99 5.36 -6.87
C ALA A 14 16.18 3.85 -7.07
N LEU A 15 16.46 3.40 -8.30
CA LEU A 15 16.71 1.98 -8.56
C LEU A 15 17.96 1.47 -7.83
N ARG A 16 19.04 2.27 -7.82
CA ARG A 16 20.26 1.93 -7.08
C ARG A 16 19.96 1.85 -5.59
N SER A 17 19.28 2.86 -5.04
CA SER A 17 18.88 2.91 -3.64
C SER A 17 18.02 1.70 -3.24
N LEU A 18 17.12 1.29 -4.13
CA LEU A 18 16.21 0.16 -3.90
C LEU A 18 16.94 -1.19 -3.83
N VAL A 19 17.92 -1.42 -4.72
CA VAL A 19 18.59 -2.74 -4.82
C VAL A 19 19.80 -2.89 -3.91
N THR A 20 20.42 -1.80 -3.48
CA THR A 20 21.63 -1.82 -2.64
C THR A 20 21.44 -2.61 -1.34
N PRO A 21 20.34 -2.45 -0.56
CA PRO A 21 20.16 -3.23 0.66
C PRO A 21 20.08 -4.74 0.41
N ILE A 22 19.40 -5.18 -0.64
CA ILE A 22 19.31 -6.61 -0.99
C ILE A 22 20.68 -7.19 -1.36
N ALA A 23 21.50 -6.40 -2.03
CA ALA A 23 22.85 -6.84 -2.39
C ALA A 23 23.77 -6.94 -1.17
N ALA A 24 23.55 -6.11 -0.15
CA ALA A 24 24.38 -6.03 1.04
C ALA A 24 24.00 -7.03 2.14
N GLU A 25 22.74 -7.48 2.20
CA GLU A 25 22.24 -8.30 3.31
C GLU A 25 21.47 -9.53 2.81
N ASP A 26 22.03 -10.74 3.02
CA ASP A 26 21.43 -12.00 2.56
C ASP A 26 20.08 -12.34 3.22
N ARG A 27 19.82 -11.83 4.41
CA ARG A 27 18.54 -12.04 5.11
C ARG A 27 17.37 -11.29 4.49
N LEU A 28 17.64 -10.25 3.69
CA LEU A 28 16.59 -9.48 3.05
C LEU A 28 15.96 -10.26 1.90
N GLY A 29 14.67 -10.52 2.02
CA GLY A 29 13.83 -11.09 0.97
C GLY A 29 13.24 -10.03 0.05
N ALA A 30 12.96 -8.83 0.59
CA ALA A 30 12.43 -7.72 -0.21
C ALA A 30 12.80 -6.35 0.37
N VAL A 31 12.71 -5.33 -0.50
CA VAL A 31 12.84 -3.90 -0.15
C VAL A 31 11.68 -3.13 -0.77
N ALA A 32 10.95 -2.39 0.06
CA ALA A 32 9.89 -1.50 -0.36
C ALA A 32 10.45 -0.13 -0.73
N GLY A 33 10.07 0.41 -1.88
CA GLY A 33 10.36 1.79 -2.26
C GLY A 33 9.36 2.79 -1.66
N ASN A 34 9.66 4.07 -1.83
CA ASN A 34 8.89 5.20 -1.34
C ASN A 34 7.98 5.75 -2.44
N VAL A 35 6.68 5.55 -2.29
CA VAL A 35 5.68 5.98 -3.29
C VAL A 35 5.18 7.37 -2.96
N LYS A 36 5.36 8.31 -3.89
CA LYS A 36 4.90 9.71 -3.80
C LYS A 36 3.85 10.03 -4.86
N VAL A 37 3.06 11.07 -4.60
CA VAL A 37 1.97 11.50 -5.48
C VAL A 37 2.47 12.47 -6.53
N LEU A 38 2.32 12.11 -7.81
CA LEU A 38 2.76 12.90 -8.96
C LEU A 38 1.78 14.05 -9.26
N ASN A 39 0.48 13.74 -9.34
CA ASN A 39 -0.56 14.67 -9.79
C ASN A 39 -1.17 15.51 -8.66
N ARG A 40 -0.36 15.94 -7.68
CA ARG A 40 -0.84 16.72 -6.52
C ARG A 40 -1.66 17.96 -6.91
N ASP A 41 -1.29 18.61 -8.02
CA ASP A 41 -1.93 19.85 -8.48
C ASP A 41 -3.22 19.62 -9.29
N ALA A 42 -3.63 18.37 -9.49
CA ALA A 42 -4.89 18.02 -10.17
C ALA A 42 -6.15 18.26 -9.32
N GLY A 43 -6.02 18.71 -8.06
CA GLY A 43 -7.15 19.08 -7.20
C GLY A 43 -6.90 18.83 -5.71
N ILE A 44 -7.97 19.04 -4.93
CA ILE A 44 -7.92 18.89 -3.47
C ILE A 44 -7.68 17.42 -3.06
N LEU A 45 -8.35 16.46 -3.70
CA LEU A 45 -8.21 15.04 -3.36
C LEU A 45 -6.77 14.53 -3.55
N PRO A 46 -6.07 14.78 -4.66
CA PRO A 46 -4.66 14.43 -4.81
C PRO A 46 -3.75 15.05 -3.74
N ARG A 47 -3.96 16.31 -3.33
CA ARG A 47 -3.22 16.93 -2.23
C ARG A 47 -3.48 16.25 -0.88
N MET A 48 -4.74 15.95 -0.60
CA MET A 48 -5.12 15.18 0.59
C MET A 48 -4.46 13.80 0.59
N MET A 49 -4.47 13.10 -0.55
CA MET A 49 -3.82 11.80 -0.70
C MET A 49 -2.31 11.89 -0.58
N ARG A 50 -1.66 12.96 -1.08
CA ARG A 50 -0.22 13.18 -0.89
C ARG A 50 0.16 13.18 0.59
N ALA A 51 -0.57 13.95 1.40
CA ALA A 51 -0.32 13.99 2.84
C ALA A 51 -0.55 12.63 3.52
N SER A 52 -1.60 11.90 3.11
CA SER A 52 -1.86 10.54 3.57
C SER A 52 -0.76 9.55 3.14
N PHE A 53 -0.24 9.67 1.93
CA PHE A 53 0.83 8.79 1.41
C PHE A 53 2.13 8.94 2.19
N VAL A 54 2.51 10.14 2.60
CA VAL A 54 3.69 10.35 3.46
C VAL A 54 3.53 9.60 4.78
N LEU A 55 2.34 9.57 5.38
CA LEU A 55 2.11 8.79 6.60
C LEU A 55 2.10 7.28 6.31
N ALA A 56 1.44 6.84 5.24
CA ALA A 56 1.28 5.43 4.92
C ALA A 56 2.54 4.79 4.32
N PHE A 57 3.23 5.51 3.42
CA PHE A 57 4.35 4.95 2.65
C PHE A 57 5.74 5.37 3.14
N ASP A 58 5.85 6.41 3.96
CA ASP A 58 7.11 6.78 4.59
C ASP A 58 7.06 6.44 6.09
N PHE A 59 6.23 7.09 6.90
CA PHE A 59 6.22 6.91 8.36
C PHE A 59 5.98 5.45 8.77
N THR A 60 4.89 4.85 8.30
CA THR A 60 4.53 3.48 8.70
C THR A 60 5.59 2.47 8.25
N ARG A 61 6.09 2.59 7.01
CA ARG A 61 7.13 1.68 6.51
C ARG A 61 8.49 1.91 7.16
N ALA A 62 8.85 3.16 7.49
CA ALA A 62 10.05 3.45 8.26
C ALA A 62 10.02 2.78 9.64
N TYR A 63 8.87 2.82 10.32
CA TYR A 63 8.66 2.11 11.57
C TYR A 63 8.79 0.58 11.37
N GLN A 64 8.04 0.02 10.43
CA GLN A 64 8.08 -1.42 10.11
C GLN A 64 9.48 -1.88 9.68
N SER A 65 10.24 -1.03 9.01
CA SER A 65 11.62 -1.29 8.63
C SER A 65 12.55 -1.44 9.84
N ARG A 66 12.32 -0.72 10.93
CA ARG A 66 13.08 -0.86 12.18
C ARG A 66 12.94 -2.25 12.81
N ILE A 67 11.79 -2.85 12.65
CA ILE A 67 11.53 -4.23 13.07
C ILE A 67 11.70 -5.24 11.93
N ARG A 68 12.21 -4.78 10.79
CA ARG A 68 12.53 -5.58 9.59
C ARG A 68 11.33 -6.42 9.09
N SER A 69 10.15 -5.85 9.23
CA SER A 69 8.85 -6.47 8.96
C SER A 69 7.92 -5.53 8.22
N VAL A 70 8.37 -4.97 7.09
CA VAL A 70 7.49 -4.19 6.21
C VAL A 70 6.41 -5.12 5.65
N LEU A 71 5.14 -4.85 5.99
CA LEU A 71 4.02 -5.74 5.66
C LEU A 71 3.55 -5.64 4.22
N CYS A 72 3.93 -4.58 3.50
CA CYS A 72 3.53 -4.38 2.12
C CYS A 72 4.66 -3.73 1.33
N THR A 73 5.18 -4.46 0.36
CA THR A 73 6.10 -3.98 -0.66
C THR A 73 5.27 -3.52 -1.85
N PRO A 74 5.12 -2.19 -2.08
CA PRO A 74 4.16 -1.69 -3.08
C PRO A 74 4.51 -2.18 -4.48
N GLY A 75 3.50 -2.65 -5.22
CA GLY A 75 3.65 -3.04 -6.63
C GLY A 75 4.24 -1.92 -7.49
N ALA A 76 3.98 -0.67 -7.09
CA ALA A 76 4.48 0.52 -7.77
C ALA A 76 6.03 0.64 -7.78
N PHE A 77 6.73 0.19 -6.73
CA PHE A 77 8.19 0.15 -6.72
C PHE A 77 8.73 -0.69 -5.57
N SER A 78 9.22 -1.89 -5.89
CA SER A 78 9.81 -2.80 -4.90
C SER A 78 10.86 -3.71 -5.51
N ALA A 79 11.82 -4.15 -4.71
CA ALA A 79 12.81 -5.14 -5.09
C ALA A 79 12.67 -6.40 -4.25
N TYR A 80 12.91 -7.55 -4.86
CA TYR A 80 12.80 -8.86 -4.24
C TYR A 80 14.04 -9.71 -4.53
N ARG A 81 14.48 -10.45 -3.53
CA ARG A 81 15.47 -11.52 -3.73
C ARG A 81 14.81 -12.64 -4.51
N ARG A 82 15.44 -13.04 -5.62
CA ARG A 82 14.88 -14.06 -6.52
C ARG A 82 14.58 -15.37 -5.79
N SER A 83 15.52 -15.86 -4.99
CA SER A 83 15.35 -17.09 -4.23
C SER A 83 14.19 -17.03 -3.23
N ALA A 84 13.97 -15.87 -2.58
CA ALA A 84 12.84 -15.68 -1.67
C ALA A 84 11.49 -15.68 -2.38
N VAL A 85 11.41 -15.18 -3.62
CA VAL A 85 10.20 -15.26 -4.44
C VAL A 85 9.97 -16.70 -4.92
N GLU A 86 11.01 -17.35 -5.44
CA GLU A 86 10.91 -18.72 -5.97
C GLU A 86 10.43 -19.71 -4.89
N SER A 87 10.87 -19.54 -3.63
CA SER A 87 10.46 -20.41 -2.53
C SER A 87 8.97 -20.31 -2.19
N VAL A 88 8.31 -19.19 -2.49
CA VAL A 88 6.91 -18.95 -2.16
C VAL A 88 6.00 -18.83 -3.40
N LEU A 89 6.56 -18.94 -4.59
CA LEU A 89 5.84 -18.65 -5.85
C LEU A 89 4.60 -19.53 -6.04
N ASN A 90 4.69 -20.81 -5.68
CA ASN A 90 3.56 -21.73 -5.77
C ASN A 90 2.43 -21.33 -4.83
N ASP A 91 2.74 -21.01 -3.58
CA ASP A 91 1.76 -20.56 -2.59
C ASP A 91 1.12 -19.24 -3.01
N TRP A 92 1.94 -18.32 -3.56
CA TRP A 92 1.49 -17.02 -4.02
C TRP A 92 0.54 -17.13 -5.22
N ASN A 93 0.83 -17.99 -6.20
CA ASN A 93 -0.02 -18.21 -7.37
C ASN A 93 -1.35 -18.91 -7.05
N ASN A 94 -1.36 -19.76 -6.04
CA ASN A 94 -2.50 -20.59 -5.68
C ASN A 94 -3.28 -20.05 -4.47
N GLN A 95 -3.11 -18.78 -4.12
CA GLN A 95 -3.83 -18.17 -3.00
C GLN A 95 -5.34 -18.19 -3.21
N THR A 96 -6.04 -18.56 -2.15
CA THR A 96 -7.51 -18.58 -2.12
C THR A 96 -8.04 -17.81 -0.92
N TRP A 97 -9.20 -17.19 -1.10
CA TRP A 97 -9.99 -16.58 -0.05
C TRP A 97 -11.46 -16.96 -0.19
N GLY A 98 -12.05 -17.54 0.87
CA GLY A 98 -13.43 -18.03 0.81
C GLY A 98 -13.67 -19.06 -0.31
N GLY A 99 -12.66 -19.90 -0.63
CA GLY A 99 -12.74 -20.91 -1.68
C GLY A 99 -12.58 -20.36 -3.11
N LYS A 100 -12.26 -19.08 -3.29
CA LYS A 100 -12.04 -18.44 -4.61
C LYS A 100 -10.61 -17.98 -4.74
N PRO A 101 -10.02 -17.93 -5.96
CA PRO A 101 -8.70 -17.34 -6.17
C PRO A 101 -8.62 -15.91 -5.63
N SER A 102 -7.55 -15.59 -4.90
CA SER A 102 -7.30 -14.26 -4.37
C SER A 102 -6.43 -13.50 -5.37
N THR A 103 -6.97 -12.44 -5.96
CA THR A 103 -6.31 -11.66 -7.01
C THR A 103 -6.05 -10.20 -6.63
N ILE A 104 -6.39 -9.79 -5.40
CA ILE A 104 -6.18 -8.43 -4.89
C ILE A 104 -5.19 -8.46 -3.73
N ALA A 105 -4.43 -7.37 -3.56
CA ALA A 105 -3.35 -7.22 -2.58
C ALA A 105 -2.22 -8.25 -2.76
N GLU A 106 -1.91 -8.56 -4.00
CA GLU A 106 -0.88 -9.51 -4.42
C GLU A 106 0.52 -9.14 -3.89
N ASP A 107 0.81 -7.86 -3.79
CA ASP A 107 2.03 -7.29 -3.24
C ASP A 107 2.15 -7.51 -1.72
N ARG A 108 1.06 -7.29 -0.99
CA ARG A 108 1.03 -7.54 0.45
C ARG A 108 1.05 -9.04 0.76
N ALA A 109 0.37 -9.84 -0.03
CA ALA A 109 0.38 -11.29 0.07
C ALA A 109 1.78 -11.88 -0.15
N LEU A 110 2.50 -11.40 -1.18
CA LEU A 110 3.90 -11.78 -1.41
C LEU A 110 4.78 -11.39 -0.23
N SER A 111 4.60 -10.18 0.32
CA SER A 111 5.31 -9.73 1.52
C SER A 111 5.07 -10.68 2.71
N ASN A 112 3.82 -11.04 2.98
CA ASN A 112 3.47 -11.98 4.04
C ASN A 112 4.14 -13.35 3.87
N LEU A 113 4.15 -13.89 2.66
CA LEU A 113 4.76 -15.17 2.36
C LEU A 113 6.29 -15.14 2.57
N ILE A 114 6.94 -14.09 2.08
CA ILE A 114 8.38 -13.87 2.27
C ILE A 114 8.72 -13.75 3.78
N LEU A 115 7.90 -13.02 4.53
CA LEU A 115 8.04 -12.90 5.98
C LEU A 115 7.81 -14.25 6.68
N ARG A 116 6.86 -15.05 6.23
CA ARG A 116 6.55 -16.38 6.77
C ARG A 116 7.72 -17.34 6.63
N GLU A 117 8.45 -17.27 5.52
CA GLU A 117 9.67 -18.07 5.30
C GLU A 117 10.90 -17.60 6.11
N GLY A 118 10.73 -16.54 6.91
CA GLY A 118 11.78 -16.04 7.81
C GLY A 118 12.71 -14.99 7.21
N HIS A 119 12.46 -14.56 5.98
CA HIS A 119 13.16 -13.43 5.38
C HIS A 119 12.73 -12.11 6.04
N GLU A 120 13.58 -11.12 5.94
CA GLU A 120 13.34 -9.77 6.42
C GLU A 120 12.93 -8.85 5.26
N ILE A 121 12.08 -7.87 5.55
CA ILE A 121 11.67 -6.85 4.58
C ILE A 121 11.91 -5.48 5.19
N VAL A 122 12.58 -4.60 4.43
CA VAL A 122 12.89 -3.24 4.83
C VAL A 122 12.31 -2.22 3.86
N PHE A 123 12.30 -0.97 4.29
CA PHE A 123 11.90 0.18 3.50
C PHE A 123 13.12 1.05 3.18
N GLN A 124 13.19 1.56 1.95
CA GLN A 124 14.23 2.47 1.51
C GLN A 124 13.62 3.83 1.14
N SER A 125 13.82 4.82 2.00
CA SER A 125 13.23 6.16 1.86
C SER A 125 13.68 6.90 0.60
N ASP A 126 14.92 6.65 0.16
CA ASP A 126 15.54 7.33 -0.98
C ASP A 126 15.21 6.62 -2.32
N ALA A 127 14.56 5.46 -2.27
CA ALA A 127 14.06 4.77 -3.45
C ALA A 127 12.69 5.35 -3.85
N VAL A 128 12.68 6.57 -4.36
CA VAL A 128 11.45 7.33 -4.62
C VAL A 128 10.87 7.01 -6.00
N VAL A 129 9.56 6.79 -6.02
CA VAL A 129 8.75 6.68 -7.23
C VAL A 129 7.52 7.59 -7.13
N TRP A 130 7.17 8.23 -8.24
CA TRP A 130 6.02 9.11 -8.36
C TRP A 130 4.93 8.43 -9.16
N THR A 131 3.71 8.40 -8.63
CA THR A 131 2.54 7.79 -9.29
C THR A 131 1.32 8.70 -9.23
N ASN A 132 0.39 8.50 -10.16
CA ASN A 132 -0.86 9.23 -10.17
C ASN A 132 -1.86 8.61 -9.19
N VAL A 133 -2.59 9.48 -8.50
CA VAL A 133 -3.66 9.08 -7.59
C VAL A 133 -5.02 9.54 -8.10
N PRO A 134 -6.12 8.92 -7.65
CA PRO A 134 -7.47 9.35 -8.02
C PRO A 134 -7.73 10.82 -7.75
N ASN A 135 -8.40 11.50 -8.68
CA ASN A 135 -8.84 12.88 -8.55
C ASN A 135 -10.35 13.03 -8.34
N THR A 136 -11.09 11.92 -8.31
CA THR A 136 -12.54 11.90 -8.03
C THR A 136 -12.85 10.99 -6.84
N TYR A 137 -13.92 11.35 -6.11
CA TYR A 137 -14.43 10.55 -4.99
C TYR A 137 -14.67 9.08 -5.36
N LYS A 138 -15.32 8.84 -6.50
CA LYS A 138 -15.67 7.49 -6.95
C LYS A 138 -14.43 6.61 -7.22
N GLN A 139 -13.41 7.18 -7.84
CA GLN A 139 -12.14 6.47 -8.10
C GLN A 139 -11.40 6.19 -6.79
N MET A 140 -11.33 7.18 -5.90
CA MET A 140 -10.73 7.05 -4.58
C MET A 140 -11.44 5.97 -3.74
N ALA A 141 -12.78 5.98 -3.72
CA ALA A 141 -13.56 4.97 -3.01
C ALA A 141 -13.29 3.55 -3.53
N ARG A 142 -13.23 3.35 -4.85
CA ARG A 142 -12.91 2.06 -5.45
C ARG A 142 -11.50 1.58 -5.11
N MET A 143 -10.53 2.49 -5.13
CA MET A 143 -9.15 2.19 -4.78
C MET A 143 -9.04 1.72 -3.33
N TYR A 144 -9.61 2.50 -2.39
CA TYR A 144 -9.57 2.14 -0.97
C TYR A 144 -10.39 0.89 -0.65
N GLN A 145 -11.55 0.66 -1.27
CA GLN A 145 -12.28 -0.59 -1.09
C GLN A 145 -11.44 -1.82 -1.50
N ARG A 146 -10.69 -1.72 -2.61
CA ARG A 146 -9.78 -2.78 -3.03
C ARG A 146 -8.67 -2.98 -2.00
N TRP A 147 -8.04 -1.89 -1.54
CA TRP A 147 -6.97 -1.96 -0.55
C TRP A 147 -7.46 -2.50 0.79
N GLU A 148 -8.59 -2.04 1.28
CA GLU A 148 -9.12 -2.47 2.58
C GLU A 148 -9.58 -3.94 2.58
N ARG A 149 -10.15 -4.42 1.47
CA ARG A 149 -10.44 -5.86 1.31
C ARG A 149 -9.16 -6.69 1.36
N GLY A 150 -8.14 -6.25 0.66
CA GLY A 150 -6.82 -6.88 0.68
C GLY A 150 -6.17 -6.81 2.06
N ASN A 151 -6.19 -5.64 2.69
CA ASN A 151 -5.66 -5.44 4.03
C ASN A 151 -6.30 -6.36 5.06
N LEU A 152 -7.62 -6.52 5.03
CA LEU A 152 -8.32 -7.44 5.94
C LEU A 152 -7.86 -8.89 5.75
N ARG A 153 -7.82 -9.37 4.50
CA ARG A 153 -7.38 -10.74 4.17
C ARG A 153 -5.96 -10.98 4.67
N GLU A 154 -5.07 -10.08 4.33
CA GLU A 154 -3.67 -10.21 4.64
C GLU A 154 -3.35 -9.97 6.12
N ASN A 155 -4.15 -9.20 6.86
CA ASN A 155 -4.05 -9.11 8.32
C ASN A 155 -4.43 -10.45 8.97
N ILE A 156 -5.48 -11.11 8.48
CA ILE A 156 -5.88 -12.44 8.97
C ILE A 156 -4.76 -13.46 8.67
N THR A 157 -4.24 -13.46 7.44
CA THR A 157 -3.12 -14.34 7.04
C THR A 157 -1.89 -14.10 7.91
N TYR A 158 -1.52 -12.84 8.14
CA TYR A 158 -0.39 -12.47 9.00
C TYR A 158 -0.59 -12.97 10.44
N GLY A 159 -1.79 -12.86 10.98
CA GLY A 159 -2.16 -13.36 12.30
C GLY A 159 -1.98 -14.87 12.48
N LEU A 160 -1.97 -15.65 11.40
CA LEU A 160 -1.75 -17.12 11.47
C LEU A 160 -0.29 -17.49 11.75
N PHE A 161 0.66 -16.56 11.53
CA PHE A 161 2.09 -16.86 11.72
C PHE A 161 2.89 -15.80 12.50
N CYS A 162 2.40 -14.58 12.70
CA CYS A 162 3.15 -13.51 13.37
C CYS A 162 3.57 -13.87 14.83
N TRP A 163 2.83 -14.75 15.48
CA TRP A 163 3.10 -15.23 16.84
C TRP A 163 4.15 -16.36 16.91
N LYS A 164 4.53 -16.94 15.79
CA LYS A 164 5.53 -18.01 15.75
C LYS A 164 6.93 -17.44 16.06
N PRO A 165 7.73 -18.12 16.90
CA PRO A 165 9.02 -17.58 17.39
C PRO A 165 10.17 -17.68 16.36
N PHE A 166 9.92 -17.98 15.08
CA PHE A 166 10.97 -18.00 14.06
C PHE A 166 11.66 -16.64 13.89
N ARG A 167 10.97 -15.54 14.26
CA ARG A 167 11.51 -14.19 14.34
C ARG A 167 11.83 -13.81 15.79
N LYS A 168 12.60 -14.61 16.51
CA LYS A 168 12.89 -14.47 17.95
C LYS A 168 13.18 -13.04 18.41
N ARG A 169 13.88 -12.26 17.59
CA ARG A 169 14.26 -10.88 17.94
C ARG A 169 13.07 -9.91 17.90
N TYR A 170 12.11 -10.11 17.01
CA TYR A 170 11.04 -9.15 16.71
C TYR A 170 9.63 -9.70 16.92
N TRP A 171 9.47 -10.88 17.48
CA TRP A 171 8.15 -11.52 17.58
C TRP A 171 7.14 -10.69 18.39
N MET A 172 7.56 -10.00 19.45
CA MET A 172 6.67 -9.10 20.24
C MET A 172 6.19 -7.94 19.38
N HIS A 173 7.09 -7.34 18.58
CA HIS A 173 6.75 -6.22 17.70
C HIS A 173 5.83 -6.69 16.57
N ALA A 174 6.06 -7.87 16.01
CA ALA A 174 5.20 -8.45 14.98
C ALA A 174 3.78 -8.72 15.49
N ASN A 175 3.65 -9.23 16.72
CA ASN A 175 2.34 -9.41 17.37
C ASN A 175 1.66 -8.07 17.69
N ALA A 176 2.42 -7.07 18.16
CA ALA A 176 1.91 -5.73 18.40
C ALA A 176 1.45 -5.06 17.11
N GLU A 177 2.21 -5.19 16.02
CA GLU A 177 1.84 -4.70 14.70
C GLU A 177 0.54 -5.33 14.19
N TRP A 178 0.40 -6.64 14.35
CA TRP A 178 -0.85 -7.34 14.01
C TRP A 178 -2.01 -6.85 14.85
N ALA A 179 -1.83 -6.74 16.17
CA ALA A 179 -2.88 -6.28 17.07
C ALA A 179 -3.30 -4.83 16.76
N MET A 180 -2.34 -3.95 16.45
CA MET A 180 -2.64 -2.59 15.98
C MET A 180 -3.44 -2.62 14.67
N GLY A 181 -3.03 -3.39 13.68
CA GLY A 181 -3.74 -3.50 12.39
C GLY A 181 -5.18 -4.00 12.53
N VAL A 182 -5.44 -4.94 13.45
CA VAL A 182 -6.80 -5.39 13.79
C VAL A 182 -7.57 -4.29 14.52
N THR A 183 -6.94 -3.66 15.51
CA THR A 183 -7.54 -2.57 16.29
C THR A 183 -7.95 -1.41 15.39
N ASP A 184 -7.07 -0.98 14.49
CA ASP A 184 -7.33 0.11 13.54
C ASP A 184 -8.45 -0.22 12.54
N SER A 185 -8.67 -1.49 12.25
CA SER A 185 -9.75 -1.94 11.37
C SER A 185 -11.12 -1.97 12.05
N VAL A 186 -11.21 -1.93 13.38
CA VAL A 186 -12.45 -2.13 14.14
C VAL A 186 -12.77 -0.97 15.08
N ILE A 187 -11.85 -0.62 15.95
CA ILE A 187 -12.09 0.34 17.06
C ILE A 187 -12.53 1.74 16.58
N PRO A 188 -11.90 2.36 15.56
CA PRO A 188 -12.33 3.68 15.10
C PRO A 188 -13.79 3.71 14.66
N TYR A 189 -14.27 2.64 14.03
CA TYR A 189 -15.65 2.55 13.51
C TYR A 189 -16.67 2.35 14.62
N ILE A 190 -16.32 1.61 15.67
CA ILE A 190 -17.13 1.51 16.90
C ILE A 190 -17.21 2.89 17.57
N LEU A 191 -16.09 3.60 17.67
CA LEU A 191 -16.04 4.94 18.27
C LEU A 191 -16.80 5.97 17.45
N ILE A 192 -16.73 5.92 16.12
CA ILE A 192 -17.53 6.77 15.23
C ILE A 192 -19.03 6.52 15.46
N ALA A 193 -19.48 5.26 15.44
CA ALA A 193 -20.86 4.90 15.65
C ALA A 193 -21.35 5.34 17.04
N ALA A 194 -20.58 5.08 18.09
CA ALA A 194 -20.89 5.51 19.45
C ALA A 194 -20.96 7.04 19.56
N SER A 195 -20.03 7.75 18.91
CA SER A 195 -19.99 9.22 18.92
C SER A 195 -21.20 9.83 18.22
N LEU A 196 -21.63 9.26 17.11
CA LEU A 196 -22.82 9.69 16.38
C LEU A 196 -24.06 9.46 17.21
N LEU A 197 -24.23 8.28 17.82
CA LEU A 197 -25.37 7.96 18.69
C LEU A 197 -25.44 8.88 19.90
N TYR A 198 -24.30 9.08 20.58
CA TYR A 198 -24.25 9.98 21.73
C TYR A 198 -24.47 11.45 21.34
N GLY A 199 -24.03 11.84 20.17
CA GLY A 199 -24.22 13.18 19.60
C GLY A 199 -25.70 13.55 19.36
N ILE A 200 -26.59 12.57 19.17
CA ILE A 200 -28.02 12.78 19.07
C ILE A 200 -28.57 13.37 20.38
N VAL A 201 -28.07 12.89 21.54
CA VAL A 201 -28.49 13.32 22.87
C VAL A 201 -27.72 14.56 23.32
N ASN A 202 -26.46 14.68 22.90
CA ASN A 202 -25.57 15.78 23.26
C ASN A 202 -24.83 16.36 22.03
N PRO A 203 -25.42 17.31 21.30
CA PRO A 203 -24.80 17.88 20.11
C PRO A 203 -23.42 18.53 20.35
N PHE A 204 -23.17 19.10 21.53
CA PHE A 204 -21.86 19.67 21.88
C PHE A 204 -20.75 18.63 21.89
N PHE A 205 -21.08 17.35 22.10
CA PHE A 205 -20.10 16.28 22.02
C PHE A 205 -19.54 16.11 20.61
N LEU A 206 -20.37 16.26 19.57
CA LEU A 206 -19.90 16.19 18.18
C LEU A 206 -18.89 17.27 17.86
N LEU A 207 -19.08 18.49 18.39
CA LEU A 207 -18.11 19.57 18.22
C LEU A 207 -16.77 19.23 18.88
N LYS A 208 -16.79 18.68 20.11
CA LYS A 208 -15.58 18.21 20.78
C LYS A 208 -14.91 17.08 20.00
N TYR A 209 -15.69 16.14 19.49
CA TYR A 209 -15.18 15.02 18.68
C TYR A 209 -14.46 15.51 17.42
N LEU A 210 -15.06 16.46 16.69
CA LEU A 210 -14.42 17.09 15.52
C LEU A 210 -13.12 17.83 15.92
N ALA A 211 -13.12 18.55 17.04
CA ALA A 211 -11.94 19.23 17.54
C ALA A 211 -10.81 18.22 17.86
N TYR A 212 -11.14 17.06 18.44
CA TYR A 212 -10.19 15.97 18.64
C TYR A 212 -9.60 15.43 17.35
N ILE A 213 -10.42 15.21 16.32
CA ILE A 213 -9.97 14.77 15.02
C ILE A 213 -8.96 15.77 14.43
N VAL A 214 -9.26 17.06 14.48
CA VAL A 214 -8.38 18.12 13.98
C VAL A 214 -7.07 18.17 14.74
N LEU A 215 -7.12 18.12 16.08
CA LEU A 215 -5.93 18.13 16.94
C LEU A 215 -5.03 16.92 16.66
N PHE A 216 -5.61 15.72 16.67
CA PHE A 216 -4.87 14.49 16.41
C PHE A 216 -4.27 14.47 15.00
N ALA A 217 -5.06 14.88 13.99
CA ALA A 217 -4.59 15.03 12.62
C ALA A 217 -3.43 16.03 12.54
N GLY A 218 -3.52 17.18 13.21
CA GLY A 218 -2.44 18.18 13.26
C GLY A 218 -1.14 17.61 13.82
N ILE A 219 -1.23 16.82 14.90
CA ILE A 219 -0.05 16.14 15.49
C ILE A 219 0.56 15.16 14.47
N MET A 220 -0.26 14.33 13.81
CA MET A 220 0.22 13.40 12.79
C MET A 220 0.86 14.13 11.59
N GLN A 221 0.29 15.25 11.18
CA GLN A 221 0.80 16.04 10.06
C GLN A 221 2.09 16.82 10.40
N ALA A 222 2.50 16.90 11.67
CA ALA A 222 3.82 17.40 12.03
C ALA A 222 4.93 16.54 11.39
N TYR A 223 4.73 15.22 11.29
CA TYR A 223 5.65 14.33 10.55
C TYR A 223 5.73 14.72 9.07
N TYR A 224 4.59 14.95 8.42
CA TYR A 224 4.56 15.42 7.03
C TYR A 224 5.38 16.69 6.86
N TRP A 225 5.16 17.70 7.72
CA TRP A 225 5.88 18.96 7.65
C TRP A 225 7.40 18.78 7.85
N MET A 226 7.81 17.88 8.74
CA MET A 226 9.23 17.56 8.96
C MET A 226 9.88 16.86 7.75
N ARG A 227 9.12 16.14 6.93
CA ARG A 227 9.63 15.38 5.77
C ARG A 227 9.58 16.19 4.47
N GLU A 228 8.52 16.92 4.21
CA GLU A 228 8.25 17.57 2.94
C GLU A 228 8.50 19.10 2.98
N HIS A 229 8.54 19.72 4.16
CA HIS A 229 8.79 21.15 4.39
C HIS A 229 7.88 22.10 3.60
N ASP A 230 6.65 21.68 3.29
CA ASP A 230 5.68 22.50 2.56
C ASP A 230 4.33 22.64 3.31
N SER A 231 3.47 23.53 2.81
CA SER A 231 2.18 23.86 3.44
C SER A 231 1.09 22.82 3.19
N ASP A 232 1.33 21.79 2.38
CA ASP A 232 0.34 20.76 2.06
C ASP A 232 -0.04 19.90 3.30
N PHE A 233 0.66 20.07 4.45
CA PHE A 233 0.27 19.44 5.72
C PHE A 233 -1.18 19.76 6.11
N ILE A 234 -1.73 20.93 5.71
CA ILE A 234 -3.12 21.30 5.98
C ILE A 234 -4.10 20.36 5.28
N TYR A 235 -3.75 19.86 4.09
CA TYR A 235 -4.56 18.89 3.35
C TYR A 235 -4.59 17.53 4.04
N GLY A 236 -3.59 17.20 4.86
CA GLY A 236 -3.61 16.01 5.70
C GLY A 236 -4.62 16.12 6.86
N VAL A 237 -4.78 17.32 7.44
CA VAL A 237 -5.87 17.58 8.40
C VAL A 237 -7.24 17.44 7.72
N LEU A 238 -7.39 18.04 6.52
CA LEU A 238 -8.61 17.90 5.72
C LEU A 238 -8.88 16.45 5.33
N TYR A 239 -7.84 15.67 5.02
CA TYR A 239 -7.97 14.24 4.72
C TYR A 239 -8.59 13.47 5.89
N ASN A 240 -8.11 13.71 7.12
CA ASN A 240 -8.66 13.04 8.29
C ASN A 240 -10.12 13.45 8.54
N LEU A 241 -10.46 14.74 8.44
CA LEU A 241 -11.85 15.19 8.53
C LEU A 241 -12.72 14.52 7.46
N PHE A 242 -12.25 14.50 6.21
CA PHE A 242 -12.94 13.84 5.11
C PHE A 242 -13.13 12.35 5.36
N TRP A 243 -12.09 11.66 5.87
CA TRP A 243 -12.16 10.24 6.19
C TRP A 243 -13.24 9.97 7.22
N PHE A 244 -13.27 10.69 8.32
CA PHE A 244 -14.21 10.47 9.41
C PHE A 244 -15.63 10.96 9.12
N THR A 245 -15.83 11.91 8.20
CA THR A 245 -17.17 12.44 7.88
C THR A 245 -17.77 11.81 6.63
N CYS A 246 -16.99 11.66 5.58
CA CYS A 246 -17.49 11.28 4.25
C CYS A 246 -17.04 9.88 3.81
N PHE A 247 -15.98 9.33 4.42
CA PHE A 247 -15.31 8.15 3.91
C PHE A 247 -15.30 6.95 4.89
N TRP A 248 -15.80 7.14 6.11
CA TRP A 248 -15.81 6.14 7.19
C TRP A 248 -16.47 4.80 6.81
N TRP A 249 -17.41 4.81 5.89
CA TRP A 249 -18.15 3.63 5.45
C TRP A 249 -17.31 2.64 4.64
N VAL A 250 -16.17 3.07 4.08
CA VAL A 250 -15.34 2.27 3.17
C VAL A 250 -14.83 1.01 3.84
N VAL A 251 -14.31 1.10 5.07
CA VAL A 251 -13.77 -0.05 5.78
C VAL A 251 -14.85 -1.02 6.22
N PRO A 252 -15.94 -0.61 6.90
CA PRO A 252 -17.05 -1.52 7.21
C PRO A 252 -17.63 -2.21 5.97
N TYR A 253 -17.81 -1.48 4.88
CA TYR A 253 -18.28 -2.04 3.62
C TYR A 253 -17.28 -3.06 3.03
N SER A 254 -15.98 -2.77 3.13
CA SER A 254 -14.92 -3.68 2.65
C SER A 254 -14.87 -4.96 3.46
N ILE A 255 -15.09 -4.90 4.78
CA ILE A 255 -15.22 -6.07 5.66
C ILE A 255 -16.40 -6.95 5.22
N LEU A 256 -17.57 -6.35 5.03
CA LEU A 256 -18.78 -7.08 4.61
C LEU A 256 -18.66 -7.67 3.21
N THR A 257 -17.84 -7.09 2.36
CA THR A 257 -17.63 -7.51 0.97
C THR A 257 -16.25 -8.11 0.70
N ALA A 258 -15.58 -8.59 1.74
CA ALA A 258 -14.22 -9.13 1.65
C ALA A 258 -14.09 -10.31 0.66
N ASN A 259 -15.16 -11.05 0.39
CA ASN A 259 -15.18 -12.13 -0.60
C ASN A 259 -15.19 -11.66 -2.06
N ASN A 260 -15.35 -10.34 -2.32
CA ASN A 260 -15.29 -9.79 -3.66
C ASN A 260 -13.82 -9.52 -4.06
N GLY A 261 -13.30 -10.30 -5.01
CA GLY A 261 -11.94 -10.18 -5.54
C GLY A 261 -11.83 -9.34 -6.82
N SER A 262 -12.89 -8.63 -7.24
CA SER A 262 -12.85 -7.88 -8.50
C SER A 262 -11.87 -6.69 -8.44
N TRP A 263 -11.06 -6.56 -9.49
CA TRP A 263 -10.23 -5.39 -9.77
C TRP A 263 -11.12 -4.23 -10.21
N MET A 264 -11.53 -3.39 -9.27
CA MET A 264 -12.49 -2.30 -9.53
C MET A 264 -11.86 -1.08 -10.25
N THR A 265 -10.55 -1.04 -10.40
CA THR A 265 -9.82 0.10 -10.97
C THR A 265 -9.35 -0.12 -12.42
N ARG A 266 -9.36 -1.35 -12.90
CA ARG A 266 -9.04 -1.69 -14.31
C ARG A 266 -10.19 -2.52 -14.90
N ALA A 267 -10.77 -2.06 -16.02
CA ALA A 267 -11.48 -2.96 -16.91
C ALA A 267 -10.40 -3.79 -17.64
N LEU A 268 -10.20 -5.04 -17.23
CA LEU A 268 -9.42 -5.97 -18.02
C LEU A 268 -10.17 -6.11 -19.36
N PRO A 269 -9.54 -5.85 -20.53
CA PRO A 269 -10.12 -6.26 -21.80
C PRO A 269 -10.39 -7.76 -21.70
N ALA A 270 -11.56 -8.22 -22.16
CA ALA A 270 -11.82 -9.64 -22.28
C ALA A 270 -10.60 -10.28 -22.97
N ALA A 271 -10.06 -11.33 -22.35
CA ALA A 271 -8.92 -12.03 -22.92
C ALA A 271 -9.29 -12.37 -24.37
N LYS A 272 -8.67 -11.69 -25.33
CA LYS A 272 -8.72 -12.13 -26.70
C LYS A 272 -8.08 -13.50 -26.70
N GLU A 273 -8.82 -14.50 -27.09
CA GLU A 273 -8.27 -15.82 -27.36
C GLU A 273 -7.03 -15.61 -28.21
N VAL A 274 -5.88 -15.98 -27.67
CA VAL A 274 -4.63 -15.98 -28.42
C VAL A 274 -4.83 -17.07 -29.48
N PRO A 275 -4.85 -16.73 -30.79
CA PRO A 275 -4.94 -17.74 -31.82
C PRO A 275 -3.77 -18.71 -31.59
N ALA A 276 -4.05 -20.03 -31.62
CA ALA A 276 -3.03 -21.05 -31.51
C ALA A 276 -1.88 -20.68 -32.46
N ALA A 277 -0.66 -20.59 -31.91
CA ALA A 277 0.52 -20.24 -32.68
C ALA A 277 0.63 -21.21 -33.89
N SER A 278 0.46 -20.72 -35.07
CA SER A 278 0.87 -21.47 -36.26
C SER A 278 2.38 -21.65 -36.22
N GLU A 279 2.84 -22.86 -36.39
CA GLU A 279 4.25 -23.24 -36.47
C GLU A 279 4.95 -22.44 -37.57
N GLY A 280 5.60 -21.34 -37.18
CA GLY A 280 6.43 -20.53 -38.03
C GLY A 280 7.31 -19.65 -37.15
N GLY A 281 8.60 -19.99 -37.12
CA GLY A 281 9.60 -19.35 -36.27
C GLY A 281 9.68 -17.82 -36.45
N PRO A 282 10.27 -17.10 -35.46
CA PRO A 282 10.28 -15.65 -35.43
C PRO A 282 11.12 -15.06 -36.56
N ARG A 283 10.51 -14.27 -37.44
CA ARG A 283 11.23 -13.35 -38.32
C ARG A 283 11.70 -12.16 -37.46
N VAL A 284 13.00 -12.02 -37.35
CA VAL A 284 13.62 -10.80 -36.84
C VAL A 284 13.40 -9.71 -37.88
N VAL A 285 12.60 -8.73 -37.60
CA VAL A 285 12.48 -7.50 -38.37
C VAL A 285 13.39 -6.46 -37.73
N GLU A 286 14.52 -6.17 -38.34
CA GLU A 286 15.33 -4.99 -38.05
C GLU A 286 14.59 -3.75 -38.58
N GLU A 287 13.88 -3.05 -37.69
CA GLU A 287 13.43 -1.68 -37.99
C GLU A 287 14.35 -0.69 -37.25
N GLY A 288 15.15 -0.01 -38.12
CA GLY A 288 15.95 1.14 -37.70
C GLY A 288 15.07 2.30 -37.22
N HIS A 289 15.07 2.58 -35.95
CA HIS A 289 14.50 3.81 -35.39
C HIS A 289 15.62 4.82 -35.10
N ASN A 290 15.64 5.86 -35.90
CA ASN A 290 16.36 7.11 -35.68
C ASN A 290 15.82 7.76 -34.39
N LEU A 291 16.59 7.71 -33.29
CA LEU A 291 16.36 8.52 -32.11
C LEU A 291 16.90 9.94 -32.35
N PRO A 292 16.13 11.01 -32.06
CA PRO A 292 16.64 12.36 -32.14
C PRO A 292 17.66 12.59 -31.00
N ARG A 293 18.84 13.10 -31.37
CA ARG A 293 19.86 13.55 -30.42
C ARG A 293 19.32 14.75 -29.65
N LEU A 294 19.17 14.61 -28.34
CA LEU A 294 19.02 15.74 -27.44
C LEU A 294 20.39 16.39 -27.30
N ALA A 295 20.47 17.65 -27.72
CA ALA A 295 21.66 18.51 -27.58
C ALA A 295 21.82 18.94 -26.10
N ALA A 296 23.08 18.96 -25.70
CA ALA A 296 23.76 19.55 -24.56
C ALA A 296 22.97 20.20 -23.42
#